data_598bf14a73682c08b4a8a54ba5cbb3b9
#
_entry.id   598bf14a73682c08b4a8a54ba5cbb3b9
#
_cell.length_a   1.000
_cell.length_b   1.000
_cell.length_c   1.000
_cell.angle_alpha   90.00
_cell.angle_beta   90.00
_cell.angle_gamma   90.00
#
_symmetry.space_group_name_H-M   'P 1'
#
loop_
_entity.id
_entity.type
_entity.pdbx_description
1 polymer ?
#
loop_
_entity_poly.entity_id
_entity_poly.type
_entity_poly.pdbx_seq_one_letter_code
_entity_poly.pdbx_strand_id
1 'polypeptide(L)'
;MDANYLIESLMCFGLTRQEATVYLCLSQNGGMTGYEAAKQTGISRSNAYGALAGLVEKGAAYTTEDAAVRYYAVVSDEFCANKIHTLEELKKQLHMQMPAPKIEAEGYI
;
A
#
# COMPACT_ATOMS: atom_id res chain seq x y z
N MET A 1 9.06 -10.77 -14.33
CA MET A 1 9.40 -10.34 -12.98
C MET A 1 8.61 -11.19 -12.00
N ASP A 2 9.24 -11.73 -10.99
CA ASP A 2 8.52 -12.63 -10.11
C ASP A 2 7.69 -11.88 -9.07
N ALA A 3 6.76 -12.63 -8.47
CA ALA A 3 5.82 -12.04 -7.51
C ALA A 3 6.53 -11.48 -6.27
N ASN A 4 7.60 -12.10 -5.82
CA ASN A 4 8.32 -11.61 -4.65
C ASN A 4 8.92 -10.23 -4.88
N TYR A 5 9.47 -9.99 -6.06
CA TYR A 5 10.00 -8.68 -6.39
C TYR A 5 8.90 -7.62 -6.36
N LEU A 6 7.75 -7.94 -6.94
CA LEU A 6 6.63 -7.01 -6.97
C LEU A 6 6.08 -6.74 -5.57
N ILE A 7 5.97 -7.78 -4.75
CA ILE A 7 5.51 -7.65 -3.37
C ILE A 7 6.45 -6.75 -2.58
N GLU A 8 7.75 -7.00 -2.66
CA GLU A 8 8.74 -6.21 -1.92
C GLU A 8 8.77 -4.76 -2.39
N SER A 9 8.62 -4.54 -3.70
CA SER A 9 8.53 -3.19 -4.25
C SER A 9 7.31 -2.45 -3.72
N LEU A 10 6.16 -3.11 -3.68
CA LEU A 10 4.94 -2.52 -3.13
C LEU A 10 5.07 -2.22 -1.64
N MET A 11 5.80 -3.05 -0.92
CA MET A 11 6.06 -2.79 0.50
C MET A 11 6.84 -1.50 0.69
N CYS A 12 7.71 -1.15 -0.24
CA CYS A 12 8.42 0.13 -0.20
C CYS A 12 7.48 1.32 -0.32
N PHE A 13 6.30 1.11 -0.89
CA PHE A 13 5.28 2.16 -0.99
C PHE A 13 4.30 2.12 0.19
N GLY A 14 4.60 1.35 1.22
CA GLY A 14 3.86 1.38 2.47
C GLY A 14 2.86 0.26 2.68
N LEU A 15 2.79 -0.70 1.77
CA LEU A 15 1.93 -1.86 1.95
C LEU A 15 2.60 -2.90 2.83
N THR A 16 1.80 -3.61 3.63
CA THR A 16 2.30 -4.80 4.31
C THR A 16 2.46 -5.92 3.29
N ARG A 17 3.14 -6.98 3.67
CA ARG A 17 3.30 -8.13 2.76
C ARG A 17 1.95 -8.73 2.36
N GLN A 18 1.03 -8.86 3.31
CA GLN A 18 -0.30 -9.38 2.99
C GLN A 18 -1.09 -8.42 2.09
N GLU A 19 -1.01 -7.13 2.36
CA GLU A 19 -1.64 -6.12 1.51
C GLU A 19 -1.09 -6.17 0.09
N ALA A 20 0.23 -6.28 -0.05
CA ALA A 20 0.85 -6.36 -1.37
C ALA A 20 0.41 -7.63 -2.12
N THR A 21 0.33 -8.74 -1.41
CA THR A 21 -0.13 -10.01 -1.99
C THR A 21 -1.57 -9.90 -2.50
N VAL A 22 -2.45 -9.33 -1.68
CA VAL A 22 -3.86 -9.13 -2.06
C VAL A 22 -3.96 -8.10 -3.20
N TYR A 23 -3.17 -7.04 -3.15
CA TYR A 23 -3.15 -6.03 -4.22
C TYR A 23 -2.79 -6.64 -5.57
N LEU A 24 -1.76 -7.50 -5.62
CA LEU A 24 -1.41 -8.20 -6.85
C LEU A 24 -2.56 -9.08 -7.34
N CYS A 25 -3.21 -9.77 -6.42
CA CYS A 25 -4.35 -10.61 -6.76
C CYS A 25 -5.47 -9.78 -7.40
N LEU A 26 -5.81 -8.65 -6.80
CA LEU A 26 -6.83 -7.76 -7.34
C LEU A 26 -6.42 -7.23 -8.72
N SER A 27 -5.15 -6.87 -8.88
CA SER A 27 -4.65 -6.33 -10.14
C SER A 27 -4.78 -7.32 -11.29
N GLN A 28 -4.66 -8.61 -10.99
CA GLN A 28 -4.70 -9.66 -12.00
C GLN A 28 -6.11 -10.12 -12.33
N ASN A 29 -7.07 -9.90 -11.43
CA ASN A 29 -8.38 -10.53 -11.54
C ASN A 29 -9.55 -9.56 -11.70
N GLY A 30 -9.31 -8.27 -11.69
CA GLY A 30 -10.41 -7.29 -11.67
C GLY A 30 -11.13 -7.33 -10.34
N GLY A 31 -12.41 -6.99 -10.30
CA GLY A 31 -13.17 -6.91 -9.06
C GLY A 31 -13.35 -8.23 -8.37
N MET A 32 -13.05 -8.28 -7.08
CA MET A 32 -13.18 -9.49 -6.28
C MET A 32 -13.87 -9.20 -4.97
N THR A 33 -14.66 -10.16 -4.51
CA THR A 33 -15.18 -10.12 -3.13
C THR A 33 -14.05 -10.49 -2.17
N GLY A 34 -14.22 -10.15 -0.89
CA GLY A 34 -13.25 -10.57 0.11
C GLY A 34 -13.08 -12.06 0.21
N TYR A 35 -14.19 -12.81 0.04
CA TYR A 35 -14.14 -14.26 0.03
C TYR A 35 -13.26 -14.78 -1.12
N GLU A 36 -13.46 -14.25 -2.32
CA GLU A 36 -12.68 -14.66 -3.49
C GLU A 36 -11.20 -14.34 -3.31
N ALA A 37 -10.88 -13.15 -2.77
CA ALA A 37 -9.51 -12.77 -2.53
C ALA A 37 -8.83 -13.69 -1.50
N ALA A 38 -9.52 -14.03 -0.43
CA ALA A 38 -9.00 -14.98 0.57
C ALA A 38 -8.72 -16.33 -0.05
N LYS A 39 -9.66 -16.81 -0.85
CA LYS A 39 -9.54 -18.12 -1.50
C LYS A 39 -8.37 -18.17 -2.48
N GLN A 40 -8.22 -17.15 -3.31
CA GLN A 40 -7.16 -17.14 -4.32
C GLN A 40 -5.78 -16.94 -3.73
N THR A 41 -5.65 -16.13 -2.69
CA THR A 41 -4.34 -15.86 -2.08
C THR A 41 -3.94 -16.94 -1.08
N GLY A 42 -4.88 -17.72 -0.59
CA GLY A 42 -4.61 -18.67 0.49
C GLY A 42 -4.46 -18.03 1.86
N ILE A 43 -4.73 -16.73 1.95
CA ILE A 43 -4.70 -16.00 3.22
C ILE A 43 -6.01 -16.28 3.96
N SER A 44 -5.96 -16.38 5.29
CA SER A 44 -7.17 -16.62 6.08
C SER A 44 -8.20 -15.51 5.80
N ARG A 45 -9.48 -15.85 5.93
CA ARG A 45 -10.54 -14.88 5.64
C ARG A 45 -10.38 -13.59 6.43
N SER A 46 -10.15 -13.69 7.72
CA SER A 46 -10.02 -12.48 8.55
C SER A 46 -8.80 -11.65 8.16
N ASN A 47 -7.67 -12.30 7.84
CA ASN A 47 -6.49 -11.58 7.39
C ASN A 47 -6.69 -10.94 6.02
N ALA A 48 -7.39 -11.63 5.13
CA ALA A 48 -7.68 -11.07 3.80
C ALA A 48 -8.57 -9.84 3.90
N TYR A 49 -9.63 -9.89 4.73
CA TYR A 49 -10.48 -8.72 4.94
C TYR A 49 -9.71 -7.58 5.60
N GLY A 50 -8.82 -7.88 6.54
CA GLY A 50 -7.94 -6.86 7.14
C GLY A 50 -7.02 -6.23 6.11
N ALA A 51 -6.44 -7.03 5.23
CA ALA A 51 -5.57 -6.53 4.16
C ALA A 51 -6.36 -5.66 3.17
N LEU A 52 -7.57 -6.09 2.80
CA LEU A 52 -8.43 -5.31 1.91
C LEU A 52 -8.80 -3.96 2.52
N ALA A 53 -9.16 -3.94 3.79
CA ALA A 53 -9.46 -2.69 4.50
C ALA A 53 -8.24 -1.77 4.51
N GLY A 54 -7.06 -2.33 4.76
CA GLY A 54 -5.81 -1.57 4.73
C GLY A 54 -5.51 -0.99 3.36
N LEU A 55 -5.76 -1.76 2.29
CA LEU A 55 -5.56 -1.27 0.93
C LEU A 55 -6.48 -0.09 0.61
N VAL A 56 -7.75 -0.17 1.01
CA VAL A 56 -8.69 0.93 0.80
C VAL A 56 -8.24 2.16 1.58
N GLU A 57 -7.86 1.98 2.83
CA GLU A 57 -7.40 3.08 3.67
C GLU A 57 -6.16 3.77 3.09
N LYS A 58 -5.26 3.00 2.50
CA LYS A 58 -4.02 3.52 1.92
C LYS A 58 -4.18 4.03 0.50
N GLY A 59 -5.39 3.96 -0.06
CA GLY A 59 -5.64 4.44 -1.42
C GLY A 59 -5.16 3.50 -2.51
N ALA A 60 -4.91 2.23 -2.18
CA ALA A 60 -4.45 1.23 -3.14
C ALA A 60 -5.60 0.40 -3.73
N ALA A 61 -6.78 0.48 -3.13
CA ALA A 61 -7.97 -0.22 -3.62
C ALA A 61 -9.21 0.62 -3.36
N TYR A 62 -10.27 0.33 -4.10
CA TYR A 62 -11.57 0.94 -3.89
C TYR A 62 -12.66 -0.14 -3.98
N THR A 63 -13.83 0.18 -3.49
CA THR A 63 -14.95 -0.76 -3.48
C THR A 63 -16.09 -0.25 -4.33
N THR A 64 -16.88 -1.19 -4.84
CA THR A 64 -18.17 -0.91 -5.43
C THR A 64 -19.21 -1.71 -4.68
N GLU A 65 -20.43 -1.20 -4.62
CA GLU A 65 -21.52 -1.84 -3.89
C GLU A 65 -22.68 -2.13 -4.85
N ASP A 66 -22.59 -3.28 -5.51
CA ASP A 66 -23.69 -3.76 -6.32
C ASP A 66 -24.47 -4.81 -5.52
N ALA A 67 -24.50 -6.06 -6.00
CA ALA A 67 -25.13 -7.15 -5.24
C ALA A 67 -24.25 -7.58 -4.06
N ALA A 68 -22.93 -7.37 -4.18
CA ALA A 68 -21.95 -7.67 -3.15
C ALA A 68 -20.84 -6.63 -3.22
N VAL A 69 -20.16 -6.43 -2.09
CA VAL A 69 -19.00 -5.52 -2.06
C VAL A 69 -17.86 -6.16 -2.83
N ARG A 70 -17.37 -5.48 -3.83
CA ARG A 70 -16.21 -5.90 -4.61
C ARG A 70 -15.09 -4.91 -4.47
N TYR A 71 -13.87 -5.42 -4.45
CA TYR A 71 -12.66 -4.63 -4.29
C TYR A 71 -11.90 -4.62 -5.61
N TYR A 72 -11.42 -3.45 -5.99
CA TYR A 72 -10.65 -3.24 -7.21
C TYR A 72 -9.34 -2.57 -6.86
N ALA A 73 -8.26 -2.99 -7.50
CA ALA A 73 -6.98 -2.33 -7.32
C ALA A 73 -6.99 -0.97 -8.02
N VAL A 74 -6.47 0.04 -7.35
CA VAL A 74 -6.11 1.29 -8.01
C VAL A 74 -4.89 0.99 -8.87
N VAL A 75 -4.81 1.56 -10.08
CA VAL A 75 -3.68 1.34 -10.97
C VAL A 75 -2.38 1.70 -10.25
N SER A 76 -1.36 0.87 -10.41
CA SER A 76 -0.11 1.05 -9.66
C SER A 76 0.53 2.41 -9.90
N ASP A 77 0.48 2.92 -11.13
CA ASP A 77 1.02 4.25 -11.44
C ASP A 77 0.35 5.34 -10.60
N GLU A 78 -0.96 5.26 -10.46
CA GLU A 78 -1.71 6.25 -9.67
C GLU A 78 -1.41 6.10 -8.19
N PHE A 79 -1.44 4.88 -7.66
CA PHE A 79 -1.14 4.64 -6.25
C PHE A 79 0.26 5.11 -5.89
N CYS A 80 1.26 4.75 -6.70
CA CYS A 80 2.64 5.12 -6.46
C CYS A 80 2.85 6.63 -6.58
N ALA A 81 2.27 7.27 -7.59
CA ALA A 81 2.39 8.71 -7.79
C ALA A 81 1.80 9.48 -6.60
N ASN A 82 0.64 9.04 -6.11
CA ASN A 82 0.00 9.68 -4.95
C ASN A 82 0.86 9.52 -3.70
N LYS A 83 1.46 8.34 -3.51
CA LYS A 83 2.33 8.10 -2.36
C LYS A 83 3.59 8.95 -2.43
N ILE A 84 4.20 9.05 -3.59
CA ILE A 84 5.38 9.89 -3.79
C ILE A 84 5.03 11.35 -3.48
N HIS A 85 3.91 11.83 -3.97
CA HIS A 85 3.46 13.20 -3.69
C HIS A 85 3.28 13.42 -2.18
N THR A 86 2.62 12.50 -1.50
CA THR A 86 2.44 12.57 -0.05
C THR A 86 3.77 12.63 0.68
N LEU A 87 4.73 11.79 0.27
CA LEU A 87 6.05 11.76 0.89
C LEU A 87 6.83 13.05 0.63
N GLU A 88 6.68 13.64 -0.55
CA GLU A 88 7.32 14.92 -0.85
C GLU A 88 6.75 16.04 0.03
N GLU A 89 5.43 16.05 0.23
CA GLU A 89 4.82 17.04 1.13
C GLU A 89 5.26 16.83 2.57
N LEU A 90 5.33 15.59 3.03
CA LEU A 90 5.82 15.28 4.38
C LEU A 90 7.28 15.70 4.55
N LYS A 91 8.09 15.49 3.53
CA LYS A 91 9.48 15.92 3.55
C LYS A 91 9.58 17.42 3.75
N LYS A 92 8.76 18.20 3.05
CA LYS A 92 8.73 19.67 3.22
C LYS A 92 8.31 20.04 4.63
N GLN A 93 7.27 19.40 5.16
CA GLN A 93 6.80 19.67 6.51
C GLN A 93 7.88 19.38 7.55
N LEU A 94 8.56 18.26 7.42
CA LEU A 94 9.64 17.89 8.32
C LEU A 94 10.78 18.93 8.26
N HIS A 95 11.12 19.36 7.06
CA HIS A 95 12.16 20.38 6.90
C HIS A 95 11.78 21.69 7.62
N MET A 96 10.50 22.08 7.53
CA MET A 96 10.03 23.31 8.13
C MET A 96 9.86 23.23 9.64
N GLN A 97 9.46 22.06 10.15
CA GLN A 97 9.08 21.89 11.54
C GLN A 97 10.19 21.36 12.44
N MET A 98 11.13 20.63 11.89
CA MET A 98 12.20 20.05 12.70
C MET A 98 13.36 21.02 12.84
N PRO A 99 13.92 21.13 14.05
CA PRO A 99 15.14 21.92 14.21
C PRO A 99 16.31 21.23 13.54
N ALA A 100 17.32 22.01 13.21
CA ALA A 100 18.57 21.45 12.70
C ALA A 100 19.17 20.51 13.74
N PRO A 101 19.78 19.39 13.32
CA PRO A 101 20.43 18.50 14.26
C PRO A 101 21.53 19.22 15.01
N LYS A 102 21.71 18.87 16.29
CA LYS A 102 22.84 19.38 17.07
C LYS A 102 24.11 18.80 16.51
N ILE A 103 25.07 19.67 16.26
CA ILE A 103 26.37 19.27 15.77
C ILE A 103 27.42 19.61 16.87
N GLU A 104 28.16 18.58 17.26
CA GLU A 104 29.28 18.79 18.19
C GLU A 104 30.48 19.30 17.40
N ALA A 105 30.91 20.48 17.70
CA ALA A 105 31.94 21.16 16.91
C ALA A 105 33.23 20.34 16.77
N GLU A 106 33.60 19.61 17.81
CA GLU A 106 34.86 18.89 17.84
C GLU A 106 34.83 17.51 17.21
N GLY A 107 33.73 16.85 17.28
CA GLY A 107 33.63 15.47 16.83
C GLY A 107 33.11 15.35 15.43
N TYR A 108 32.80 16.43 14.79
CA TYR A 108 32.07 16.42 13.54
C TYR A 108 32.84 17.09 12.42
N ILE A 109 32.86 16.41 11.30
CA ILE A 109 33.53 16.95 10.11
C ILE A 109 32.62 16.87 8.91
#